data_a8c440f4592af3d5b671d0202b06127c
#
_entry.id   a8c440f4592af3d5b671d0202b06127c
#
_cell.length_a   1.000
_cell.length_b   1.000
_cell.length_c   1.000
_cell.angle_alpha   90.00
_cell.angle_beta   90.00
_cell.angle_gamma   90.00
#
_symmetry.space_group_name_H-M   'P 1'
#
loop_
_entity.id
_entity.type
_entity.pdbx_description
1 polymer ?
#
loop_
_entity_poly.entity_id
_entity_poly.type
_entity_poly.pdbx_seq_one_letter_code
_entity_poly.pdbx_strand_id
1 'polypeptide(L)'
;MKKISVTCERKEDIALLKEAGADEVIVALEGGVFSSLQTFSIAQIAELLTQARLVQVQLFVLMNRLFPQSEIKHAQQELKQLLEIGVDGVIIADPGLYQVAKGLSLEDKLIYSPETLVTSAEDAKFWLSTGMYSVNISPLLTEEEILKIASSVRHCGIQVFGYLLMSISKRPLLTAYQEVANIEEPLHHNHHLYLREQKRDGMMPAYENEAGMMIYTDFVQESFAWLEPFSNAGIQRFEMYGNYIPQNALFDAIRMYRRVLDGEDGESVRKEFVLKYPELPVSDGYYGQKTIR
;
A
#
# COMPACT_ATOMS: atom_id res chain seq x y z
N MET A 1 2.28 -6.88 -18.57
CA MET A 1 2.62 -5.43 -18.65
C MET A 1 2.94 -4.99 -17.24
N LYS A 2 4.01 -4.23 -17.04
CA LYS A 2 4.44 -3.74 -15.74
C LYS A 2 3.62 -2.50 -15.37
N LYS A 3 3.06 -2.44 -14.17
CA LYS A 3 2.16 -1.36 -13.74
C LYS A 3 2.70 -0.65 -12.50
N ILE A 4 2.61 0.66 -12.50
CA ILE A 4 2.83 1.51 -11.32
C ILE A 4 1.45 1.81 -10.71
N SER A 5 1.25 1.38 -9.46
CA SER A 5 0.02 1.55 -8.68
C SER A 5 0.28 2.53 -7.54
N VAL A 6 -0.43 3.65 -7.49
CA VAL A 6 -0.12 4.74 -6.56
C VAL A 6 -1.33 5.09 -5.70
N THR A 7 -1.14 5.28 -4.40
CA THR A 7 -2.19 5.80 -3.52
C THR A 7 -2.54 7.23 -3.85
N CYS A 8 -3.83 7.55 -3.83
CA CYS A 8 -4.37 8.87 -4.10
C CYS A 8 -5.17 9.37 -2.88
N GLU A 9 -4.75 10.50 -2.33
CA GLU A 9 -5.38 11.09 -1.16
C GLU A 9 -6.28 12.28 -1.50
N ARG A 10 -6.25 12.77 -2.74
CA ARG A 10 -7.06 13.90 -3.16
C ARG A 10 -7.61 13.67 -4.56
N LYS A 11 -8.87 14.03 -4.74
CA LYS A 11 -9.59 13.87 -6.02
C LYS A 11 -8.87 14.55 -7.19
N GLU A 12 -8.28 15.70 -6.93
CA GLU A 12 -7.60 16.53 -7.94
C GLU A 12 -6.31 15.87 -8.45
N ASP A 13 -5.75 14.93 -7.71
CA ASP A 13 -4.48 14.32 -8.04
C ASP A 13 -4.59 13.19 -9.07
N ILE A 14 -5.77 12.64 -9.35
CA ILE A 14 -5.93 11.50 -10.27
C ILE A 14 -5.31 11.79 -11.65
N ALA A 15 -5.60 12.95 -12.23
CA ALA A 15 -5.03 13.33 -13.52
C ALA A 15 -3.52 13.54 -13.44
N LEU A 16 -3.04 14.17 -12.38
CA LEU A 16 -1.61 14.43 -12.16
C LEU A 16 -0.81 13.13 -11.92
N LEU A 17 -1.39 12.17 -11.20
CA LEU A 17 -0.80 10.82 -11.01
C LEU A 17 -0.67 10.10 -12.35
N LYS A 18 -1.70 10.17 -13.21
CA LYS A 18 -1.66 9.62 -14.56
C LYS A 18 -0.57 10.28 -15.41
N GLU A 19 -0.48 11.60 -15.40
CA GLU A 19 0.57 12.36 -16.11
C GLU A 19 1.98 12.05 -15.59
N ALA A 20 2.11 11.77 -14.30
CA ALA A 20 3.38 11.34 -13.71
C ALA A 20 3.78 9.93 -14.12
N GLY A 21 2.87 9.10 -14.65
CA GLY A 21 3.14 7.76 -15.13
C GLY A 21 2.48 6.62 -14.36
N ALA A 22 1.50 6.91 -13.49
CA ALA A 22 0.71 5.88 -12.85
C ALA A 22 -0.21 5.16 -13.84
N ASP A 23 -0.27 3.83 -13.75
CA ASP A 23 -1.20 2.99 -14.50
C ASP A 23 -2.46 2.71 -13.69
N GLU A 24 -2.31 2.66 -12.37
CA GLU A 24 -3.36 2.35 -11.40
C GLU A 24 -3.32 3.37 -10.26
N VAL A 25 -4.49 3.78 -9.81
CA VAL A 25 -4.68 4.64 -8.64
C VAL A 25 -5.38 3.83 -7.55
N ILE A 26 -4.87 3.91 -6.33
CA ILE A 26 -5.40 3.23 -5.15
C ILE A 26 -6.03 4.28 -4.23
N VAL A 27 -7.29 4.11 -3.88
CA VAL A 27 -8.00 4.95 -2.91
C VAL A 27 -8.44 4.11 -1.71
N ALA A 28 -8.40 4.67 -0.51
CA ALA A 28 -8.73 3.95 0.71
C ALA A 28 -10.22 4.09 1.05
N LEU A 29 -10.90 2.98 1.36
CA LEU A 29 -12.29 3.00 1.80
C LEU A 29 -12.37 3.46 3.26
N GLU A 30 -13.30 4.37 3.56
CA GLU A 30 -13.61 4.79 4.93
C GLU A 30 -14.00 3.58 5.79
N GLY A 31 -13.36 3.43 6.96
CA GLY A 31 -13.55 2.28 7.85
C GLY A 31 -12.99 0.95 7.33
N GLY A 32 -12.48 0.89 6.10
CA GLY A 32 -12.01 -0.34 5.45
C GLY A 32 -10.51 -0.63 5.59
N VAL A 33 -9.72 0.28 6.16
CA VAL A 33 -8.26 0.21 6.09
C VAL A 33 -7.56 0.29 7.45
N PHE A 34 -6.40 -0.35 7.53
CA PHE A 34 -5.34 -0.01 8.49
C PHE A 34 -4.31 0.87 7.78
N SER A 35 -4.60 2.14 7.70
CA SER A 35 -3.73 3.10 7.04
C SER A 35 -3.97 4.51 7.56
N SER A 36 -2.94 5.36 7.45
CA SER A 36 -3.02 6.80 7.66
C SER A 36 -3.43 7.57 6.40
N LEU A 37 -3.77 6.88 5.32
CA LEU A 37 -4.25 7.50 4.08
C LEU A 37 -5.58 8.22 4.30
N GLN A 38 -5.82 9.26 3.50
CA GLN A 38 -7.15 9.84 3.39
C GLN A 38 -8.14 8.79 2.88
N THR A 39 -9.28 8.68 3.54
CA THR A 39 -10.31 7.70 3.20
C THR A 39 -11.49 8.36 2.47
N PHE A 40 -12.22 7.56 1.70
CA PHE A 40 -13.36 7.99 0.89
C PHE A 40 -14.57 7.09 1.12
N SER A 41 -15.76 7.69 1.19
CA SER A 41 -17.02 6.94 1.16
C SER A 41 -17.25 6.30 -0.21
N ILE A 42 -18.14 5.30 -0.29
CA ILE A 42 -18.49 4.65 -1.56
C ILE A 42 -19.01 5.65 -2.60
N ALA A 43 -19.78 6.66 -2.17
CA ALA A 43 -20.26 7.71 -3.06
C ALA A 43 -19.12 8.55 -3.66
N GLN A 44 -18.15 8.92 -2.85
CA GLN A 44 -16.94 9.63 -3.30
C GLN A 44 -16.10 8.74 -4.23
N ILE A 45 -15.96 7.44 -3.92
CA ILE A 45 -15.25 6.47 -4.78
C ILE A 45 -15.92 6.37 -6.16
N ALA A 46 -17.25 6.40 -6.25
CA ALA A 46 -17.96 6.41 -7.54
C ALA A 46 -17.65 7.67 -8.37
N GLU A 47 -17.50 8.83 -7.71
CA GLU A 47 -17.05 10.05 -8.38
C GLU A 47 -15.58 9.95 -8.86
N LEU A 48 -14.69 9.43 -7.99
CA LEU A 48 -13.28 9.19 -8.33
C LEU A 48 -13.14 8.21 -9.50
N LEU A 49 -13.94 7.15 -9.52
CA LEU A 49 -13.99 6.19 -10.62
C LEU A 49 -14.37 6.86 -11.96
N THR A 50 -15.34 7.77 -11.94
CA THR A 50 -15.71 8.54 -13.12
C THR A 50 -14.54 9.37 -13.64
N GLN A 51 -13.80 10.02 -12.76
CA GLN A 51 -12.60 10.78 -13.14
C GLN A 51 -11.47 9.89 -13.64
N ALA A 52 -11.21 8.78 -12.96
CA ALA A 52 -10.19 7.82 -13.36
C ALA A 52 -10.44 7.31 -14.80
N ARG A 53 -11.71 7.04 -15.14
CA ARG A 53 -12.10 6.64 -16.50
C ARG A 53 -11.87 7.73 -17.54
N LEU A 54 -12.13 9.00 -17.21
CA LEU A 54 -11.89 10.12 -18.13
C LEU A 54 -10.40 10.25 -18.52
N VAL A 55 -9.49 9.97 -17.59
CA VAL A 55 -8.04 10.04 -17.85
C VAL A 55 -7.42 8.67 -18.16
N GLN A 56 -8.24 7.63 -18.31
CA GLN A 56 -7.80 6.27 -18.66
C GLN A 56 -6.77 5.70 -17.65
N VAL A 57 -7.04 5.84 -16.36
CA VAL A 57 -6.31 5.18 -15.27
C VAL A 57 -7.24 4.20 -14.57
N GLN A 58 -6.73 3.05 -14.15
CA GLN A 58 -7.52 2.07 -13.39
C GLN A 58 -7.65 2.51 -11.93
N LEU A 59 -8.82 2.30 -11.32
CA LEU A 59 -9.09 2.61 -9.92
C LEU A 59 -9.24 1.34 -9.10
N PHE A 60 -8.36 1.17 -8.12
CA PHE A 60 -8.42 0.13 -7.12
C PHE A 60 -8.81 0.70 -5.76
N VAL A 61 -9.54 -0.08 -4.97
CA VAL A 61 -9.98 0.34 -3.63
C VAL A 61 -9.25 -0.48 -2.57
N LEU A 62 -8.58 0.19 -1.66
CA LEU A 62 -7.93 -0.43 -0.51
C LEU A 62 -8.97 -0.71 0.58
N MET A 63 -9.12 -1.98 0.95
CA MET A 63 -10.01 -2.50 1.98
C MET A 63 -9.29 -3.62 2.75
N ASN A 64 -8.08 -3.33 3.21
CA ASN A 64 -7.12 -4.32 3.73
C ASN A 64 -7.16 -4.49 5.26
N ARG A 65 -8.26 -4.13 5.89
CA ARG A 65 -8.49 -4.38 7.32
C ARG A 65 -9.00 -5.80 7.57
N LEU A 66 -8.69 -6.36 8.73
CA LEU A 66 -9.35 -7.55 9.27
C LEU A 66 -10.59 -7.13 10.07
N PHE A 67 -11.73 -7.71 9.76
CA PHE A 67 -13.01 -7.32 10.32
C PHE A 67 -13.44 -8.28 11.45
N PRO A 68 -13.79 -7.76 12.64
CA PRO A 68 -14.38 -8.57 13.69
C PRO A 68 -15.79 -9.06 13.30
N GLN A 69 -16.28 -10.08 13.99
CA GLN A 69 -17.59 -10.70 13.70
C GLN A 69 -18.75 -9.69 13.70
N SER A 70 -18.63 -8.61 14.47
CA SER A 70 -19.65 -7.54 14.53
C SER A 70 -19.66 -6.66 13.27
N GLU A 71 -18.56 -6.57 12.55
CA GLU A 71 -18.37 -5.65 11.42
C GLU A 71 -18.35 -6.37 10.06
N ILE A 72 -18.03 -7.67 10.02
CA ILE A 72 -17.81 -8.40 8.76
C ILE A 72 -19.00 -8.32 7.79
N LYS A 73 -20.24 -8.35 8.29
CA LYS A 73 -21.42 -8.25 7.42
C LYS A 73 -21.53 -6.89 6.72
N HIS A 74 -21.16 -5.82 7.43
CA HIS A 74 -21.15 -4.48 6.85
C HIS A 74 -20.05 -4.39 5.78
N ALA A 75 -18.84 -4.82 6.11
CA ALA A 75 -17.72 -4.87 5.17
C ALA A 75 -18.03 -5.71 3.91
N GLN A 76 -18.75 -6.82 4.06
CA GLN A 76 -19.22 -7.62 2.93
C GLN A 76 -20.20 -6.86 2.03
N GLN A 77 -21.09 -6.05 2.60
CA GLN A 77 -22.01 -5.21 1.84
C GLN A 77 -21.27 -4.10 1.10
N GLU A 78 -20.29 -3.46 1.75
CA GLU A 78 -19.45 -2.44 1.12
C GLU A 78 -18.64 -3.01 -0.06
N LEU A 79 -18.00 -4.18 0.13
CA LEU A 79 -17.31 -4.87 -0.95
C LEU A 79 -18.24 -5.12 -2.14
N LYS A 80 -19.46 -5.63 -1.87
CA LYS A 80 -20.46 -5.87 -2.92
C LYS A 80 -20.79 -4.58 -3.68
N GLN A 81 -21.04 -3.48 -2.97
CA GLN A 81 -21.33 -2.18 -3.58
C GLN A 81 -20.16 -1.67 -4.44
N LEU A 82 -18.90 -1.80 -3.95
CA LEU A 82 -17.72 -1.44 -4.73
C LEU A 82 -17.62 -2.24 -6.03
N LEU A 83 -17.87 -3.54 -5.98
CA LEU A 83 -17.87 -4.39 -7.17
C LEU A 83 -19.01 -4.04 -8.13
N GLU A 84 -20.20 -3.70 -7.61
CA GLU A 84 -21.39 -3.29 -8.41
C GLU A 84 -21.20 -1.94 -9.12
N ILE A 85 -20.56 -0.96 -8.49
CA ILE A 85 -20.23 0.31 -9.17
C ILE A 85 -19.12 0.16 -10.21
N GLY A 86 -18.45 -1.00 -10.23
CA GLY A 86 -17.51 -1.40 -11.26
C GLY A 86 -16.12 -0.80 -11.10
N VAL A 87 -15.57 -0.73 -9.88
CA VAL A 87 -14.15 -0.46 -9.67
C VAL A 87 -13.29 -1.53 -10.38
N ASP A 88 -12.07 -1.20 -10.74
CA ASP A 88 -11.21 -2.13 -11.48
C ASP A 88 -10.75 -3.31 -10.60
N GLY A 89 -10.66 -3.09 -9.28
CA GLY A 89 -10.43 -4.14 -8.29
C GLY A 89 -10.45 -3.63 -6.86
N VAL A 90 -10.42 -4.56 -5.90
CA VAL A 90 -10.39 -4.27 -4.47
C VAL A 90 -9.23 -5.02 -3.83
N ILE A 91 -8.42 -4.31 -3.05
CA ILE A 91 -7.28 -4.85 -2.31
C ILE A 91 -7.77 -5.24 -0.92
N ILE A 92 -7.71 -6.52 -0.60
CA ILE A 92 -8.23 -7.08 0.65
C ILE A 92 -7.16 -7.83 1.44
N ALA A 93 -7.39 -7.96 2.77
CA ALA A 93 -6.62 -8.85 3.64
C ALA A 93 -7.51 -9.89 4.36
N ASP A 94 -8.80 -9.64 4.48
CA ASP A 94 -9.73 -10.51 5.20
C ASP A 94 -10.28 -11.63 4.30
N PRO A 95 -10.03 -12.93 4.64
CA PRO A 95 -10.58 -14.06 3.88
C PRO A 95 -12.11 -14.09 3.82
N GLY A 96 -12.80 -13.47 4.80
CA GLY A 96 -14.25 -13.36 4.81
C GLY A 96 -14.80 -12.52 3.65
N LEU A 97 -14.03 -11.54 3.18
CA LEU A 97 -14.38 -10.74 2.01
C LEU A 97 -14.24 -11.54 0.70
N TYR A 98 -13.26 -12.42 0.61
CA TYR A 98 -13.11 -13.31 -0.54
C TYR A 98 -14.37 -14.14 -0.79
N GLN A 99 -15.04 -14.61 0.28
CA GLN A 99 -16.26 -15.42 0.14
C GLN A 99 -17.40 -14.65 -0.55
N VAL A 100 -17.46 -13.34 -0.38
CA VAL A 100 -18.44 -12.48 -1.07
C VAL A 100 -18.16 -12.42 -2.56
N ALA A 101 -16.94 -12.08 -2.93
CA ALA A 101 -16.53 -12.00 -4.33
C ALA A 101 -16.72 -13.35 -5.04
N LYS A 102 -16.36 -14.46 -4.38
CA LYS A 102 -16.60 -15.82 -4.88
C LYS A 102 -18.09 -16.08 -5.14
N GLY A 103 -18.96 -15.66 -4.22
CA GLY A 103 -20.42 -15.80 -4.41
C GLY A 103 -20.99 -14.99 -5.58
N LEU A 104 -20.25 -13.98 -6.04
CA LEU A 104 -20.60 -13.13 -7.19
C LEU A 104 -19.84 -13.52 -8.47
N SER A 105 -18.91 -14.49 -8.41
CA SER A 105 -17.98 -14.84 -9.49
C SER A 105 -17.13 -13.65 -9.95
N LEU A 106 -16.61 -12.87 -8.98
CA LEU A 106 -15.79 -11.67 -9.17
C LEU A 106 -14.45 -11.76 -8.41
N GLU A 107 -13.95 -12.97 -8.18
CA GLU A 107 -12.66 -13.21 -7.51
C GLU A 107 -11.51 -12.57 -8.26
N ASP A 108 -11.61 -12.51 -9.59
CA ASP A 108 -10.65 -11.88 -10.48
C ASP A 108 -10.55 -10.34 -10.34
N LYS A 109 -11.40 -9.76 -9.49
CA LYS A 109 -11.34 -8.34 -9.07
C LYS A 109 -10.60 -8.13 -7.77
N LEU A 110 -10.18 -9.21 -7.08
CA LEU A 110 -9.53 -9.10 -5.79
C LEU A 110 -8.01 -9.19 -5.89
N ILE A 111 -7.35 -8.40 -5.06
CA ILE A 111 -5.92 -8.47 -4.79
C ILE A 111 -5.76 -8.82 -3.31
N TYR A 112 -5.04 -9.89 -3.01
CA TYR A 112 -4.71 -10.24 -1.64
C TYR A 112 -3.47 -9.48 -1.17
N SER A 113 -3.63 -8.62 -0.18
CA SER A 113 -2.55 -7.79 0.39
C SER A 113 -2.70 -7.65 1.91
N PRO A 114 -2.24 -8.63 2.68
CA PRO A 114 -2.25 -8.59 4.13
C PRO A 114 -1.00 -7.89 4.68
N GLU A 115 -0.50 -6.87 4.00
CA GLU A 115 0.69 -6.07 4.31
C GLU A 115 1.97 -6.94 4.37
N THR A 116 2.29 -7.50 5.53
CA THR A 116 3.57 -8.15 5.80
C THR A 116 3.54 -9.68 5.76
N LEU A 117 2.39 -10.31 5.49
CA LEU A 117 2.21 -11.73 5.78
C LEU A 117 2.47 -12.68 4.62
N VAL A 118 2.47 -12.24 3.36
CA VAL A 118 2.79 -13.13 2.23
C VAL A 118 4.30 -13.27 2.12
N THR A 119 4.84 -14.31 2.78
CA THR A 119 6.27 -14.53 2.94
C THR A 119 6.77 -15.83 2.30
N SER A 120 5.92 -16.54 1.57
CA SER A 120 6.29 -17.78 0.88
C SER A 120 5.60 -17.92 -0.47
N ALA A 121 6.24 -18.68 -1.36
CA ALA A 121 5.66 -19.00 -2.66
C ALA A 121 4.38 -19.85 -2.54
N GLU A 122 4.29 -20.70 -1.52
CA GLU A 122 3.12 -21.57 -1.33
C GLU A 122 1.90 -20.78 -0.87
N ASP A 123 2.08 -19.76 0.00
CA ASP A 123 1.01 -18.84 0.37
C ASP A 123 0.52 -18.04 -0.85
N ALA A 124 1.44 -17.45 -1.61
CA ALA A 124 1.11 -16.73 -2.83
C ALA A 124 0.37 -17.61 -3.86
N LYS A 125 0.82 -18.86 -4.08
CA LYS A 125 0.15 -19.82 -4.96
C LYS A 125 -1.24 -20.18 -4.48
N PHE A 126 -1.42 -20.37 -3.17
CA PHE A 126 -2.73 -20.65 -2.59
C PHE A 126 -3.73 -19.57 -2.98
N TRP A 127 -3.44 -18.32 -2.71
CA TRP A 127 -4.36 -17.22 -3.00
C TRP A 127 -4.62 -17.05 -4.50
N LEU A 128 -3.60 -17.14 -5.34
CA LEU A 128 -3.79 -17.10 -6.79
C LEU A 128 -4.62 -18.29 -7.31
N SER A 129 -4.52 -19.46 -6.68
CA SER A 129 -5.34 -20.64 -7.06
C SER A 129 -6.82 -20.45 -6.77
N THR A 130 -7.18 -19.49 -5.92
CA THR A 130 -8.58 -19.13 -5.62
C THR A 130 -9.24 -18.28 -6.68
N GLY A 131 -8.51 -17.88 -7.73
CA GLY A 131 -9.01 -17.03 -8.82
C GLY A 131 -8.76 -15.54 -8.64
N MET A 132 -8.07 -15.12 -7.58
CA MET A 132 -7.72 -13.70 -7.37
C MET A 132 -6.85 -13.15 -8.48
N TYR A 133 -7.03 -11.85 -8.77
CA TYR A 133 -6.28 -11.12 -9.79
C TYR A 133 -4.79 -11.07 -9.49
N SER A 134 -4.42 -10.80 -8.25
CA SER A 134 -3.02 -10.65 -7.83
C SER A 134 -2.84 -10.93 -6.34
N VAL A 135 -1.60 -11.14 -5.94
CA VAL A 135 -1.18 -11.22 -4.54
C VAL A 135 0.03 -10.30 -4.33
N ASN A 136 0.04 -9.57 -3.22
CA ASN A 136 1.17 -8.71 -2.87
C ASN A 136 2.14 -9.45 -1.94
N ILE A 137 3.39 -9.52 -2.37
CA ILE A 137 4.50 -10.10 -1.60
C ILE A 137 4.89 -9.12 -0.49
N SER A 138 5.24 -9.61 0.69
CA SER A 138 5.72 -8.78 1.79
C SER A 138 6.97 -8.00 1.41
N PRO A 139 7.00 -6.67 1.60
CA PRO A 139 8.21 -5.86 1.35
C PRO A 139 9.26 -5.97 2.46
N LEU A 140 8.98 -6.75 3.52
CA LEU A 140 9.90 -6.96 4.65
C LEU A 140 10.85 -8.15 4.45
N LEU A 141 10.84 -8.76 3.27
CA LEU A 141 11.71 -9.88 2.89
C LEU A 141 13.03 -9.37 2.28
N THR A 142 14.02 -10.26 2.27
CA THR A 142 15.24 -10.02 1.48
C THR A 142 14.94 -10.08 -0.01
N GLU A 143 15.78 -9.44 -0.82
CA GLU A 143 15.65 -9.49 -2.26
C GLU A 143 15.68 -10.94 -2.79
N GLU A 144 16.54 -11.82 -2.23
CA GLU A 144 16.60 -13.23 -2.59
C GLU A 144 15.27 -13.95 -2.38
N GLU A 145 14.62 -13.71 -1.24
CA GLU A 145 13.33 -14.30 -0.90
C GLU A 145 12.22 -13.76 -1.82
N ILE A 146 12.20 -12.45 -2.08
CA ILE A 146 11.25 -11.82 -3.01
C ILE A 146 11.41 -12.40 -4.42
N LEU A 147 12.63 -12.47 -4.95
CA LEU A 147 12.91 -13.00 -6.28
C LEU A 147 12.49 -14.47 -6.40
N LYS A 148 12.73 -15.28 -5.37
CA LYS A 148 12.32 -16.68 -5.31
C LYS A 148 10.81 -16.85 -5.32
N ILE A 149 10.08 -16.05 -4.56
CA ILE A 149 8.62 -16.08 -4.55
C ILE A 149 8.09 -15.60 -5.90
N ALA A 150 8.55 -14.46 -6.40
CA ALA A 150 8.08 -13.85 -7.64
C ALA A 150 8.29 -14.77 -8.86
N SER A 151 9.44 -15.46 -8.93
CA SER A 151 9.72 -16.42 -10.01
C SER A 151 8.86 -17.69 -9.96
N SER A 152 8.23 -17.97 -8.82
CA SER A 152 7.41 -19.16 -8.59
C SER A 152 5.91 -18.94 -8.87
N VAL A 153 5.48 -17.69 -9.03
CA VAL A 153 4.08 -17.31 -9.22
C VAL A 153 3.91 -16.34 -10.39
N ARG A 154 2.66 -16.13 -10.80
CA ARG A 154 2.29 -15.09 -11.78
C ARG A 154 1.32 -14.12 -11.12
N HIS A 155 1.25 -12.89 -11.63
CA HIS A 155 0.32 -11.86 -11.11
C HIS A 155 0.58 -11.50 -9.65
N CYS A 156 1.82 -11.17 -9.32
CA CYS A 156 2.19 -10.65 -8.02
C CYS A 156 2.56 -9.16 -8.08
N GLY A 157 2.36 -8.49 -6.94
CA GLY A 157 2.76 -7.13 -6.68
C GLY A 157 3.64 -7.02 -5.45
N ILE A 158 4.22 -5.84 -5.25
CA ILE A 158 5.00 -5.50 -4.06
C ILE A 158 4.98 -3.98 -3.85
N GLN A 159 4.98 -3.53 -2.59
CA GLN A 159 5.25 -2.13 -2.28
C GLN A 159 6.72 -1.82 -2.53
N VAL A 160 6.99 -0.80 -3.36
CA VAL A 160 8.35 -0.39 -3.77
C VAL A 160 8.72 1.01 -3.32
N PHE A 161 7.75 1.80 -2.85
CA PHE A 161 7.99 3.16 -2.39
C PHE A 161 7.02 3.56 -1.26
N GLY A 162 7.52 4.32 -0.29
CA GLY A 162 6.76 4.87 0.83
C GLY A 162 7.14 4.24 2.17
N TYR A 163 6.55 4.73 3.24
CA TYR A 163 6.72 4.15 4.57
C TYR A 163 6.05 2.77 4.64
N LEU A 164 6.75 1.79 5.23
CA LEU A 164 6.19 0.45 5.41
C LEU A 164 5.43 0.38 6.73
N LEU A 165 4.26 -0.26 6.72
CA LEU A 165 3.50 -0.53 7.93
C LEU A 165 4.19 -1.63 8.74
N MET A 166 4.67 -1.30 9.95
CA MET A 166 5.40 -2.23 10.81
C MET A 166 4.53 -2.90 11.85
N SER A 167 3.57 -2.15 12.40
CA SER A 167 2.76 -2.64 13.51
C SER A 167 1.35 -2.09 13.46
N ILE A 168 0.39 -2.95 13.80
CA ILE A 168 -1.03 -2.61 13.93
C ILE A 168 -1.48 -3.08 15.31
N SER A 169 -2.20 -2.21 16.02
CA SER A 169 -2.90 -2.57 17.25
C SER A 169 -4.35 -2.10 17.18
N LYS A 170 -5.29 -3.00 17.41
CA LYS A 170 -6.72 -2.62 17.56
C LYS A 170 -7.00 -1.83 18.84
N ARG A 171 -6.03 -1.73 19.76
CA ARG A 171 -6.18 -0.93 20.98
C ARG A 171 -5.89 0.53 20.65
N PRO A 172 -6.68 1.48 21.17
CA PRO A 172 -6.45 2.91 21.02
C PRO A 172 -5.31 3.34 21.94
N LEU A 173 -4.07 3.02 21.56
CA LEU A 173 -2.89 3.20 22.43
C LEU A 173 -2.49 4.66 22.58
N LEU A 174 -2.68 5.48 21.52
CA LEU A 174 -2.40 6.93 21.59
C LEU A 174 -3.45 7.63 22.43
N THR A 175 -4.73 7.28 22.29
CA THR A 175 -5.81 7.78 23.15
C THR A 175 -5.57 7.41 24.62
N ALA A 176 -5.24 6.16 24.91
CA ALA A 176 -4.92 5.73 26.26
C ALA A 176 -3.68 6.43 26.83
N TYR A 177 -2.65 6.67 26.01
CA TYR A 177 -1.48 7.44 26.42
C TYR A 177 -1.82 8.90 26.69
N GLN A 178 -2.64 9.51 25.86
CA GLN A 178 -3.13 10.89 26.03
C GLN A 178 -3.79 11.08 27.40
N GLU A 179 -4.67 10.15 27.77
CA GLU A 179 -5.36 10.16 29.08
C GLU A 179 -4.38 10.06 30.25
N VAL A 180 -3.45 9.10 30.22
CA VAL A 180 -2.48 8.87 31.31
C VAL A 180 -1.49 10.03 31.44
N ALA A 181 -1.07 10.60 30.32
CA ALA A 181 -0.09 11.70 30.28
C ALA A 181 -0.71 13.08 30.45
N ASN A 182 -2.06 13.18 30.56
CA ASN A 182 -2.82 14.42 30.63
C ASN A 182 -2.47 15.41 29.49
N ILE A 183 -2.40 14.90 28.25
CA ILE A 183 -2.13 15.70 27.04
C ILE A 183 -3.44 16.32 26.57
N GLU A 184 -3.50 17.65 26.45
CA GLU A 184 -4.72 18.37 26.02
C GLU A 184 -4.94 18.24 24.50
N GLU A 185 -3.86 18.20 23.71
CA GLU A 185 -3.95 18.08 22.25
C GLU A 185 -4.43 16.68 21.86
N PRO A 186 -5.45 16.58 20.96
CA PRO A 186 -5.92 15.28 20.48
C PRO A 186 -4.84 14.51 19.73
N LEU A 187 -4.58 13.26 20.14
CA LEU A 187 -3.66 12.37 19.44
C LEU A 187 -4.35 11.50 18.39
N HIS A 188 -5.66 11.30 18.52
CA HIS A 188 -6.49 10.58 17.54
C HIS A 188 -6.62 11.39 16.24
N HIS A 189 -6.52 10.75 15.08
CA HIS A 189 -6.49 11.37 13.74
C HIS A 189 -5.39 12.41 13.52
N ASN A 190 -4.33 12.38 14.32
CA ASN A 190 -3.21 13.30 14.18
C ASN A 190 -2.10 12.67 13.32
N HIS A 191 -1.89 13.23 12.13
CA HIS A 191 -0.87 12.78 11.16
C HIS A 191 0.55 13.32 11.44
N HIS A 192 0.75 14.11 12.51
CA HIS A 192 2.04 14.71 12.85
C HIS A 192 2.71 14.03 14.04
N LEU A 193 2.27 12.82 14.38
CA LEU A 193 2.82 12.06 15.50
C LEU A 193 3.92 11.12 15.04
N TYR A 194 4.98 11.07 15.87
CA TYR A 194 6.11 10.19 15.65
C TYR A 194 6.50 9.52 16.96
N LEU A 195 6.81 8.23 16.88
CA LEU A 195 7.44 7.49 17.96
C LEU A 195 8.97 7.55 17.80
N ARG A 196 9.66 7.73 18.90
CA ARG A 196 11.12 7.64 18.96
C ARG A 196 11.54 6.59 19.99
N GLU A 197 12.28 5.60 19.58
CA GLU A 197 12.92 4.65 20.48
C GLU A 197 14.20 5.25 21.07
N GLN A 198 14.48 4.98 22.35
CA GLN A 198 15.69 5.50 23.01
C GLN A 198 17.01 5.06 22.35
N LYS A 199 16.99 3.92 21.65
CA LYS A 199 18.17 3.30 21.02
C LYS A 199 18.25 3.50 19.52
N ARG A 200 17.33 4.26 18.92
CA ARG A 200 17.27 4.55 17.48
C ARG A 200 17.19 6.05 17.26
N ASP A 201 17.85 6.54 16.23
CA ASP A 201 17.81 7.96 15.86
C ASP A 201 16.60 8.29 14.98
N GLY A 202 16.01 7.29 14.34
CA GLY A 202 14.88 7.45 13.43
C GLY A 202 13.56 7.79 14.14
N MET A 203 12.69 8.51 13.44
CA MET A 203 11.36 8.87 13.89
C MET A 203 10.32 8.06 13.10
N MET A 204 9.58 7.21 13.78
CA MET A 204 8.57 6.33 13.20
C MET A 204 7.21 7.04 13.18
N PRO A 205 6.61 7.34 12.02
CA PRO A 205 5.25 7.87 11.96
C PRO A 205 4.28 6.94 12.69
N ALA A 206 3.41 7.54 13.51
CA ALA A 206 2.39 6.84 14.26
C ALA A 206 1.03 7.49 14.05
N TYR A 207 -0.01 6.68 13.88
CA TYR A 207 -1.36 7.15 13.61
C TYR A 207 -2.39 6.28 14.31
N GLU A 208 -3.47 6.89 14.76
CA GLU A 208 -4.60 6.18 15.37
C GLU A 208 -5.92 6.68 14.78
N ASN A 209 -6.77 5.74 14.39
CA ASN A 209 -8.15 5.97 13.99
C ASN A 209 -9.07 4.91 14.61
N GLU A 210 -10.32 4.81 14.16
CA GLU A 210 -11.31 3.84 14.66
C GLU A 210 -10.89 2.37 14.45
N ALA A 211 -10.00 2.11 13.48
CA ALA A 211 -9.47 0.76 13.25
C ALA A 211 -8.39 0.38 14.27
N GLY A 212 -7.75 1.36 14.91
CA GLY A 212 -6.69 1.18 15.89
C GLY A 212 -5.45 2.03 15.61
N MET A 213 -4.34 1.68 16.25
CA MET A 213 -3.06 2.36 16.10
C MET A 213 -2.16 1.66 15.09
N MET A 214 -1.49 2.44 14.27
CA MET A 214 -0.51 2.03 13.27
C MET A 214 0.84 2.69 13.52
N ILE A 215 1.92 1.93 13.30
CA ILE A 215 3.31 2.42 13.37
C ILE A 215 3.99 2.05 12.06
N TYR A 216 4.67 3.01 11.47
CA TYR A 216 5.41 2.84 10.21
C TYR A 216 6.92 2.80 10.45
N THR A 217 7.69 2.42 9.43
CA THR A 217 9.15 2.48 9.45
C THR A 217 9.65 3.90 9.73
N ASP A 218 10.87 4.02 10.23
CA ASP A 218 11.58 5.29 10.36
C ASP A 218 12.31 5.72 9.06
N PHE A 219 12.08 4.99 7.98
CA PHE A 219 12.60 5.26 6.65
C PHE A 219 11.52 5.10 5.58
N VAL A 220 11.72 5.80 4.47
CA VAL A 220 10.94 5.63 3.23
C VAL A 220 11.60 4.51 2.43
N GLN A 221 10.88 3.39 2.25
CA GLN A 221 11.30 2.33 1.32
C GLN A 221 11.47 2.91 -0.07
N GLU A 222 12.58 2.62 -0.72
CA GLU A 222 12.79 2.84 -2.15
C GLU A 222 13.36 1.57 -2.81
N SER A 223 13.07 1.38 -4.08
CA SER A 223 13.44 0.16 -4.81
C SER A 223 13.94 0.46 -6.22
N PHE A 224 14.52 1.64 -6.47
CA PHE A 224 14.95 2.03 -7.81
C PHE A 224 15.88 1.02 -8.45
N ALA A 225 16.91 0.57 -7.70
CA ALA A 225 17.87 -0.41 -8.18
C ALA A 225 17.28 -1.83 -8.31
N TRP A 226 16.17 -2.09 -7.67
CA TRP A 226 15.55 -3.42 -7.59
C TRP A 226 14.39 -3.62 -8.58
N LEU A 227 13.92 -2.56 -9.25
CA LEU A 227 12.79 -2.66 -10.18
C LEU A 227 13.04 -3.62 -11.34
N GLU A 228 14.22 -3.56 -11.94
CA GLU A 228 14.57 -4.46 -13.05
C GLU A 228 14.67 -5.91 -12.57
N PRO A 229 15.44 -6.27 -11.52
CA PRO A 229 15.44 -7.62 -10.96
C PRO A 229 14.04 -8.14 -10.60
N PHE A 230 13.23 -7.34 -9.90
CA PHE A 230 11.88 -7.72 -9.52
C PHE A 230 10.97 -7.95 -10.73
N SER A 231 11.07 -7.09 -11.72
CA SER A 231 10.33 -7.21 -12.95
C SER A 231 10.70 -8.45 -13.74
N ASN A 232 12.00 -8.77 -13.81
CA ASN A 232 12.52 -9.96 -14.50
C ASN A 232 12.12 -11.26 -13.77
N ALA A 233 11.98 -11.21 -12.44
CA ALA A 233 11.47 -12.32 -11.65
C ALA A 233 9.96 -12.56 -11.81
N GLY A 234 9.19 -11.60 -12.34
CA GLY A 234 7.76 -11.77 -12.61
C GLY A 234 6.83 -10.85 -11.87
N ILE A 235 7.34 -9.89 -11.08
CA ILE A 235 6.51 -8.87 -10.44
C ILE A 235 5.92 -7.97 -11.51
N GLN A 236 4.61 -7.74 -11.44
CA GLN A 236 3.85 -6.98 -12.43
C GLN A 236 3.26 -5.68 -11.88
N ARG A 237 3.04 -5.60 -10.56
CA ARG A 237 2.48 -4.42 -9.90
C ARG A 237 3.48 -3.86 -8.88
N PHE A 238 3.87 -2.62 -9.10
CA PHE A 238 4.80 -1.87 -8.26
C PHE A 238 4.00 -0.82 -7.50
N GLU A 239 3.73 -1.06 -6.21
CA GLU A 239 2.89 -0.19 -5.40
C GLU A 239 3.68 0.91 -4.70
N MET A 240 3.18 2.13 -4.79
CA MET A 240 3.77 3.33 -4.18
C MET A 240 2.76 3.96 -3.22
N TYR A 241 3.13 4.06 -1.96
CA TYR A 241 2.29 4.64 -0.91
C TYR A 241 2.75 6.04 -0.57
N GLY A 242 1.84 7.03 -0.69
CA GLY A 242 2.15 8.46 -0.55
C GLY A 242 1.96 9.04 0.85
N ASN A 243 1.43 8.27 1.81
CA ASN A 243 1.23 8.74 3.17
C ASN A 243 2.55 9.21 3.81
N TYR A 244 2.54 10.39 4.42
CA TYR A 244 3.71 11.09 4.99
C TYR A 244 4.78 11.53 3.96
N ILE A 245 4.54 11.33 2.67
CA ILE A 245 5.47 11.75 1.61
C ILE A 245 5.04 13.12 1.08
N PRO A 246 5.95 14.10 0.97
CA PRO A 246 5.65 15.36 0.28
C PRO A 246 5.16 15.09 -1.15
N GLN A 247 4.10 15.76 -1.56
CA GLN A 247 3.44 15.49 -2.84
C GLN A 247 4.39 15.60 -4.04
N ASN A 248 5.24 16.62 -4.06
CA ASN A 248 6.24 16.80 -5.11
C ASN A 248 7.24 15.64 -5.17
N ALA A 249 7.65 15.11 -4.02
CA ALA A 249 8.54 13.95 -3.95
C ALA A 249 7.85 12.68 -4.46
N LEU A 250 6.57 12.48 -4.14
CA LEU A 250 5.79 11.35 -4.67
C LEU A 250 5.67 11.41 -6.20
N PHE A 251 5.29 12.56 -6.76
CA PHE A 251 5.16 12.70 -8.21
C PHE A 251 6.50 12.51 -8.94
N ASP A 252 7.58 13.02 -8.39
CA ASP A 252 8.91 12.79 -8.98
C ASP A 252 9.34 11.33 -8.85
N ALA A 253 9.07 10.68 -7.71
CA ALA A 253 9.30 9.25 -7.57
C ALA A 253 8.56 8.47 -8.66
N ILE A 254 7.28 8.74 -8.92
CA ILE A 254 6.50 8.05 -9.97
C ILE A 254 7.18 8.21 -11.35
N ARG A 255 7.56 9.45 -11.73
CA ARG A 255 8.26 9.71 -12.99
C ARG A 255 9.58 8.94 -13.08
N MET A 256 10.34 8.93 -11.99
CA MET A 256 11.62 8.24 -11.90
C MET A 256 11.47 6.72 -11.94
N TYR A 257 10.46 6.15 -11.25
CA TYR A 257 10.14 4.72 -11.35
C TYR A 257 9.75 4.34 -12.79
N ARG A 258 9.01 5.20 -13.50
CA ARG A 258 8.68 4.98 -14.91
C ARG A 258 9.94 4.96 -15.78
N ARG A 259 10.86 5.90 -15.61
CA ARG A 259 12.15 5.93 -16.32
C ARG A 259 12.92 4.61 -16.15
N VAL A 260 12.99 4.09 -14.91
CA VAL A 260 13.65 2.80 -14.65
C VAL A 260 12.92 1.64 -15.33
N LEU A 261 11.59 1.59 -15.28
CA LEU A 261 10.83 0.54 -15.98
C LEU A 261 10.94 0.64 -17.51
N ASP A 262 11.26 1.81 -18.04
CA ASP A 262 11.52 2.07 -19.46
C ASP A 262 12.99 1.82 -19.86
N GLY A 263 13.85 1.39 -18.91
CA GLY A 263 15.21 0.90 -19.16
C GLY A 263 16.34 1.82 -18.70
N GLU A 264 16.06 2.87 -17.92
CA GLU A 264 17.12 3.68 -17.30
C GLU A 264 17.73 2.96 -16.09
N ASP A 265 19.02 3.20 -15.84
CA ASP A 265 19.76 2.60 -14.72
C ASP A 265 19.19 3.03 -13.35
N GLY A 266 18.69 2.09 -12.58
CA GLY A 266 18.04 2.34 -11.31
C GLY A 266 18.94 2.96 -10.26
N GLU A 267 20.25 2.61 -10.23
CA GLU A 267 21.22 3.23 -9.32
C GLU A 267 21.46 4.72 -9.62
N SER A 268 21.52 5.08 -10.90
CA SER A 268 21.66 6.47 -11.33
C SER A 268 20.43 7.28 -10.96
N VAL A 269 19.23 6.75 -11.19
CA VAL A 269 17.96 7.39 -10.84
C VAL A 269 17.82 7.52 -9.32
N ARG A 270 18.21 6.51 -8.55
CA ARG A 270 18.27 6.57 -7.09
C ARG A 270 19.11 7.74 -6.58
N LYS A 271 20.33 7.87 -7.12
CA LYS A 271 21.22 9.00 -6.74
C LYS A 271 20.59 10.35 -7.04
N GLU A 272 19.93 10.49 -8.19
CA GLU A 272 19.21 11.71 -8.55
C GLU A 272 18.09 12.02 -7.53
N PHE A 273 17.30 11.02 -7.14
CA PHE A 273 16.21 11.17 -6.17
C PHE A 273 16.74 11.61 -4.80
N VAL A 274 17.76 10.91 -4.27
CA VAL A 274 18.37 11.20 -2.97
C VAL A 274 18.98 12.62 -2.93
N LEU A 275 19.63 13.05 -4.01
CA LEU A 275 20.18 14.41 -4.11
C LEU A 275 19.09 15.49 -4.15
N LYS A 276 17.94 15.17 -4.74
CA LYS A 276 16.81 16.10 -4.85
C LYS A 276 16.01 16.22 -3.54
N TYR A 277 15.93 15.15 -2.77
CA TYR A 277 15.16 15.06 -1.53
C TYR A 277 16.01 14.56 -0.34
N PRO A 278 17.06 15.33 0.04
CA PRO A 278 17.98 14.90 1.10
C PRO A 278 17.33 14.83 2.49
N GLU A 279 16.16 15.45 2.67
CA GLU A 279 15.39 15.43 3.90
C GLU A 279 14.56 14.14 4.08
N LEU A 280 14.32 13.37 3.00
CA LEU A 280 13.62 12.11 3.10
C LEU A 280 14.59 11.01 3.56
N PRO A 281 14.25 10.27 4.62
CA PRO A 281 15.08 9.17 5.12
C PRO A 281 14.92 7.91 4.25
N VAL A 282 15.33 7.97 2.97
CA VAL A 282 15.16 6.87 2.03
C VAL A 282 16.14 5.73 2.29
N SER A 283 15.66 4.50 2.12
CA SER A 283 16.43 3.27 2.32
C SER A 283 15.92 2.17 1.38
N ASP A 284 16.77 1.24 0.97
CA ASP A 284 16.39 -0.02 0.35
C ASP A 284 15.80 -1.04 1.37
N GLY A 285 15.60 -0.59 2.58
CA GLY A 285 14.87 -1.29 3.64
C GLY A 285 15.52 -2.60 4.04
N TYR A 286 14.79 -3.67 3.85
CA TYR A 286 15.18 -5.01 4.30
C TYR A 286 15.80 -5.88 3.21
N TYR A 287 15.98 -5.39 2.00
CA TYR A 287 16.44 -6.21 0.87
C TYR A 287 17.80 -6.88 1.12
N GLY A 288 18.76 -6.15 1.71
CA GLY A 288 20.07 -6.70 2.07
C GLY A 288 20.17 -7.37 3.45
N GLN A 289 19.08 -7.44 4.24
CA GLN A 289 19.13 -7.88 5.64
C GLN A 289 17.97 -8.80 6.01
N LYS A 290 18.27 -9.97 6.59
CA LYS A 290 17.23 -10.81 7.19
C LYS A 290 16.64 -10.16 8.43
N THR A 291 15.34 -9.89 8.40
CA THR A 291 14.59 -9.30 9.53
C THR A 291 14.24 -10.33 10.60
N ILE A 292 14.14 -11.59 10.22
CA ILE A 292 13.85 -12.72 11.14
C ILE A 292 15.14 -13.51 11.33
N ARG A 293 15.64 -13.56 12.54
CA ARG A 293 16.80 -14.37 12.96
C ARG A 293 16.34 -15.67 13.60
#